data_7d199cb8718aec9ff94c5f58d936c04d
#
_entry.id   7d199cb8718aec9ff94c5f58d936c04d
#
_cell.length_a   1.000
_cell.length_b   1.000
_cell.length_c   1.000
_cell.angle_alpha   90.00
_cell.angle_beta   90.00
_cell.angle_gamma   90.00
#
_symmetry.space_group_name_H-M   'P 1'
#
loop_
_entity.id
_entity.type
_entity.pdbx_description
1 polymer ?
#
loop_
_entity_poly.entity_id
_entity_poly.type
_entity_poly.pdbx_seq_one_letter_code
_entity_poly.pdbx_strand_id
1 'polypeptide(L)'
;MKLGYACINMTLQKTGNITTNRGMRQKTFNERGLPYVSELSLQNCRDLITIIKWNEEMGIKLFRMSSDIFPWVTYYDFTDLPDYDKIANILKGVGALAEKYGHRLTFHPSHFNALGSPNPIVVEKTIKELNGHSKIMDMMGLSATVYNKINIHIGGAYGDKQATLKRWIDNYYELDSNTQMRLTVENDDKENMYSVKELYKGISEQCGVPIVFDYYHHKFCTGGLTEQEALELAAKT
;
A
#
# COMPACT_ATOMS: atom_id res chain seq x y z
N MET A 1 -16.74 -13.47 -1.93
CA MET A 1 -15.28 -13.27 -1.68
C MET A 1 -14.60 -13.03 -3.03
N LYS A 2 -13.63 -12.11 -3.13
CA LYS A 2 -12.85 -11.87 -4.37
C LYS A 2 -11.49 -12.57 -4.25
N LEU A 3 -11.16 -13.41 -5.23
CA LEU A 3 -9.82 -13.98 -5.33
C LEU A 3 -8.84 -12.89 -5.81
N GLY A 4 -7.64 -12.87 -5.25
CA GLY A 4 -6.60 -11.91 -5.56
C GLY A 4 -5.19 -12.42 -5.31
N TYR A 5 -4.21 -11.64 -5.76
CA TYR A 5 -2.79 -11.88 -5.50
C TYR A 5 -2.02 -10.57 -5.39
N ALA A 6 -0.74 -10.67 -5.00
CA ALA A 6 0.09 -9.52 -4.69
C ALA A 6 1.20 -9.28 -5.73
N CYS A 7 1.37 -8.04 -6.12
CA CYS A 7 2.51 -7.40 -6.76
C CYS A 7 2.93 -7.97 -8.13
N ILE A 8 3.15 -9.28 -8.26
CA ILE A 8 3.76 -9.87 -9.45
C ILE A 8 2.83 -10.92 -10.07
N ASN A 9 2.45 -10.70 -11.32
CA ASN A 9 1.83 -11.74 -12.14
C ASN A 9 2.92 -12.62 -12.73
N MET A 10 3.18 -13.76 -12.07
CA MET A 10 4.26 -14.68 -12.44
C MET A 10 4.11 -15.23 -13.87
N THR A 11 2.89 -15.43 -14.36
CA THR A 11 2.61 -15.93 -15.72
C THR A 11 3.01 -14.87 -16.74
N LEU A 12 2.48 -13.65 -16.62
CA LEU A 12 2.77 -12.56 -17.56
C LEU A 12 4.24 -12.12 -17.51
N GLN A 13 4.85 -12.15 -16.34
CA GLN A 13 6.28 -11.85 -16.21
C GLN A 13 7.15 -12.85 -16.96
N LYS A 14 6.86 -14.16 -16.86
CA LYS A 14 7.62 -15.20 -17.56
C LYS A 14 7.41 -15.21 -19.07
N THR A 15 6.20 -14.94 -19.53
CA THR A 15 5.85 -15.06 -20.97
C THR A 15 6.11 -13.77 -21.76
N GLY A 16 6.06 -12.60 -21.13
CA GLY A 16 6.14 -11.32 -21.83
C GLY A 16 6.91 -10.22 -21.10
N ASN A 17 7.59 -10.54 -20.00
CA ASN A 17 8.26 -9.54 -19.15
C ASN A 17 7.31 -8.41 -18.69
N ILE A 18 6.02 -8.74 -18.52
CA ILE A 18 4.99 -7.79 -18.05
C ILE A 18 5.05 -7.73 -16.54
N THR A 19 5.34 -6.55 -15.99
CA THR A 19 5.45 -6.34 -14.54
C THR A 19 5.26 -4.87 -14.17
N THR A 20 4.84 -4.61 -12.93
CA THR A 20 4.65 -3.25 -12.39
C THR A 20 5.69 -2.86 -11.34
N ASN A 21 6.76 -3.66 -11.21
CA ASN A 21 7.80 -3.44 -10.21
C ASN A 21 9.19 -3.22 -10.83
N ARG A 22 9.26 -2.65 -12.05
CA ARG A 22 10.55 -2.20 -12.58
C ARG A 22 11.06 -1.07 -11.72
N GLY A 23 12.27 -1.22 -11.23
CA GLY A 23 12.93 -0.23 -10.41
C GLY A 23 14.38 -0.03 -10.82
N MET A 24 15.12 0.74 -10.02
CA MET A 24 16.54 0.98 -10.23
C MET A 24 17.26 1.12 -8.90
N ARG A 25 18.57 0.88 -8.92
CA ARG A 25 19.44 1.13 -7.76
C ARG A 25 19.68 2.63 -7.59
N GLN A 26 20.03 3.07 -6.38
CA GLN A 26 20.33 4.48 -6.08
C GLN A 26 21.43 5.05 -7.00
N LYS A 27 22.46 4.28 -7.30
CA LYS A 27 23.50 4.69 -8.24
C LYS A 27 22.90 5.08 -9.60
N THR A 28 22.04 4.25 -10.15
CA THR A 28 21.37 4.50 -11.44
C THR A 28 20.44 5.70 -11.37
N PHE A 29 19.72 5.86 -10.25
CA PHE A 29 18.89 7.04 -10.01
C PHE A 29 19.73 8.32 -10.01
N ASN A 30 20.88 8.34 -9.33
CA ASN A 30 21.78 9.49 -9.29
C ASN A 30 22.39 9.82 -10.67
N GLU A 31 22.65 8.80 -11.51
CA GLU A 31 23.23 8.96 -12.83
C GLU A 31 22.24 9.35 -13.92
N ARG A 32 21.02 8.79 -13.89
CA ARG A 32 20.02 8.92 -14.96
C ARG A 32 18.84 9.83 -14.60
N GLY A 33 18.60 10.08 -13.31
CA GLY A 33 17.61 11.01 -12.79
C GLY A 33 16.15 10.71 -13.20
N LEU A 34 15.33 11.76 -13.16
CA LEU A 34 13.90 11.69 -13.42
C LEU A 34 13.50 11.20 -14.82
N PRO A 35 14.27 11.45 -15.90
CA PRO A 35 13.92 10.88 -17.22
C PRO A 35 13.83 9.36 -17.19
N TYR A 36 14.73 8.69 -16.48
CA TYR A 36 14.69 7.23 -16.38
C TYR A 36 13.62 6.72 -15.41
N VAL A 37 13.36 7.45 -14.33
CA VAL A 37 12.20 7.19 -13.45
C VAL A 37 10.92 7.25 -14.28
N SER A 38 10.75 8.28 -15.10
CA SER A 38 9.59 8.49 -15.96
C SER A 38 9.38 7.32 -16.94
N GLU A 39 10.45 6.90 -17.62
CA GLU A 39 10.45 5.76 -18.55
C GLU A 39 9.96 4.47 -17.86
N LEU A 40 10.51 4.13 -16.69
CA LEU A 40 10.13 2.94 -15.94
C LEU A 40 8.70 3.02 -15.42
N SER A 41 8.31 4.16 -14.84
CA SER A 41 6.96 4.38 -14.33
C SER A 41 5.91 4.30 -15.44
N LEU A 42 6.19 4.90 -16.60
CA LEU A 42 5.32 4.83 -17.77
C LEU A 42 5.12 3.38 -18.23
N GLN A 43 6.20 2.58 -18.28
CA GLN A 43 6.11 1.18 -18.64
C GLN A 43 5.37 0.34 -17.58
N ASN A 44 5.62 0.57 -16.29
CA ASN A 44 4.89 -0.08 -15.20
C ASN A 44 3.38 0.21 -15.30
N CYS A 45 2.99 1.44 -15.60
CA CYS A 45 1.58 1.82 -15.77
C CYS A 45 0.93 1.15 -17.01
N ARG A 46 1.67 1.03 -18.13
CA ARG A 46 1.19 0.30 -19.31
C ARG A 46 0.96 -1.18 -19.00
N ASP A 47 1.88 -1.78 -18.30
CA ASP A 47 1.80 -3.20 -17.93
C ASP A 47 0.66 -3.46 -16.94
N LEU A 48 0.33 -2.50 -16.09
CA LEU A 48 -0.82 -2.61 -15.19
C LEU A 48 -2.14 -2.79 -15.96
N ILE A 49 -2.32 -2.10 -17.10
CA ILE A 49 -3.49 -2.32 -17.98
C ILE A 49 -3.54 -3.77 -18.45
N THR A 50 -2.41 -4.32 -18.89
CA THR A 50 -2.30 -5.70 -19.36
C THR A 50 -2.62 -6.69 -18.24
N ILE A 51 -2.12 -6.44 -17.02
CA ILE A 51 -2.39 -7.27 -15.85
C ILE A 51 -3.88 -7.25 -15.49
N ILE A 52 -4.54 -6.09 -15.50
CA ILE A 52 -5.97 -6.00 -15.18
C ILE A 52 -6.83 -6.75 -16.21
N LYS A 53 -6.50 -6.65 -17.50
CA LYS A 53 -7.21 -7.38 -18.55
C LYS A 53 -7.03 -8.90 -18.40
N TRP A 54 -5.82 -9.35 -18.14
CA TRP A 54 -5.54 -10.77 -17.90
C TRP A 54 -6.24 -11.26 -16.62
N ASN A 55 -6.26 -10.47 -15.57
CA ASN A 55 -6.98 -10.81 -14.34
C ASN A 55 -8.48 -10.98 -14.60
N GLU A 56 -9.07 -10.13 -15.45
CA GLU A 56 -10.48 -10.26 -15.86
C GLU A 56 -10.72 -11.60 -16.56
N GLU A 57 -9.90 -11.97 -17.53
CA GLU A 57 -9.98 -13.23 -18.26
C GLU A 57 -9.86 -14.45 -17.33
N MET A 58 -9.04 -14.35 -16.27
CA MET A 58 -8.83 -15.42 -15.28
C MET A 58 -9.82 -15.39 -14.10
N GLY A 59 -10.80 -14.49 -14.09
CA GLY A 59 -11.76 -14.35 -12.99
C GLY A 59 -11.16 -13.83 -11.68
N ILE A 60 -9.98 -13.20 -11.71
CA ILE A 60 -9.30 -12.63 -10.55
C ILE A 60 -9.75 -11.17 -10.38
N LYS A 61 -10.35 -10.84 -9.25
CA LYS A 61 -11.02 -9.55 -9.02
C LYS A 61 -10.34 -8.66 -7.98
N LEU A 62 -9.22 -9.10 -7.39
CA LEU A 62 -8.43 -8.29 -6.47
C LEU A 62 -6.96 -8.35 -6.87
N PHE A 63 -6.33 -7.19 -6.96
CA PHE A 63 -4.90 -7.08 -7.20
C PHE A 63 -4.26 -6.09 -6.22
N ARG A 64 -3.29 -6.57 -5.44
CA ARG A 64 -2.43 -5.73 -4.62
C ARG A 64 -1.28 -5.23 -5.51
N MET A 65 -1.35 -3.96 -5.91
CA MET A 65 -0.36 -3.32 -6.77
C MET A 65 1.01 -3.26 -6.09
N SER A 66 2.07 -3.27 -6.89
CA SER A 66 3.44 -3.11 -6.39
C SER A 66 3.66 -1.68 -5.87
N SER A 67 4.28 -1.55 -4.72
CA SER A 67 4.72 -0.25 -4.19
C SER A 67 5.81 0.39 -5.06
N ASP A 68 6.52 -0.40 -5.86
CA ASP A 68 7.59 0.06 -6.75
C ASP A 68 7.07 0.52 -8.12
N ILE A 69 5.76 0.66 -8.31
CA ILE A 69 5.18 1.12 -9.59
C ILE A 69 5.76 2.49 -10.01
N PHE A 70 6.13 3.32 -9.03
CA PHE A 70 6.90 4.56 -9.19
C PHE A 70 8.18 4.46 -8.36
N PRO A 71 9.33 4.10 -8.97
CA PRO A 71 10.59 4.00 -8.24
C PRO A 71 10.99 5.32 -7.60
N TRP A 72 11.47 5.28 -6.35
CA TRP A 72 11.95 6.47 -5.63
C TRP A 72 10.91 7.57 -5.42
N VAL A 73 9.63 7.21 -5.30
CA VAL A 73 8.48 8.14 -5.21
C VAL A 73 8.61 9.22 -4.13
N THR A 74 9.43 9.01 -3.11
CA THR A 74 9.67 9.98 -2.03
C THR A 74 10.67 11.10 -2.37
N TYR A 75 11.26 11.08 -3.58
CA TYR A 75 12.35 12.00 -3.98
C TYR A 75 11.94 13.02 -5.03
N TYR A 76 10.71 13.01 -5.52
CA TYR A 76 10.21 13.91 -6.57
C TYR A 76 8.70 14.07 -6.47
N ASP A 77 8.18 15.11 -7.10
CA ASP A 77 6.75 15.24 -7.36
C ASP A 77 6.39 14.60 -8.70
N PHE A 78 5.21 13.98 -8.81
CA PHE A 78 4.78 13.30 -10.05
C PHE A 78 4.80 14.22 -11.26
N THR A 79 4.50 15.52 -11.06
CA THR A 79 4.52 16.55 -12.11
C THR A 79 5.92 16.85 -12.65
N ASP A 80 6.98 16.44 -11.95
CA ASP A 80 8.36 16.61 -12.41
C ASP A 80 8.78 15.55 -13.44
N LEU A 81 7.97 14.49 -13.60
CA LEU A 81 8.25 13.42 -14.55
C LEU A 81 7.98 13.89 -15.99
N PRO A 82 8.95 13.75 -16.93
CA PRO A 82 8.78 14.15 -18.34
C PRO A 82 7.54 13.57 -19.03
N ASP A 83 7.10 12.36 -18.65
CA ASP A 83 5.93 11.71 -19.22
C ASP A 83 4.68 11.80 -18.32
N TYR A 84 4.62 12.76 -17.38
CA TYR A 84 3.52 12.88 -16.42
C TYR A 84 2.14 12.81 -17.07
N ASP A 85 1.86 13.59 -18.11
CA ASP A 85 0.55 13.60 -18.78
C ASP A 85 0.17 12.24 -19.39
N LYS A 86 1.15 11.53 -19.97
CA LYS A 86 0.94 10.19 -20.52
C LYS A 86 0.64 9.20 -19.39
N ILE A 87 1.40 9.26 -18.30
CA ILE A 87 1.22 8.43 -17.11
C ILE A 87 -0.16 8.67 -16.51
N ALA A 88 -0.54 9.93 -16.29
CA ALA A 88 -1.84 10.28 -15.73
C ALA A 88 -3.00 9.77 -16.60
N ASN A 89 -2.92 9.90 -17.92
CA ASN A 89 -3.91 9.37 -18.85
C ASN A 89 -4.02 7.84 -18.81
N ILE A 90 -2.90 7.13 -18.68
CA ILE A 90 -2.87 5.67 -18.56
C ILE A 90 -3.50 5.26 -17.21
N LEU A 91 -3.13 5.89 -16.10
CA LEU A 91 -3.68 5.61 -14.78
C LEU A 91 -5.20 5.83 -14.74
N LYS A 92 -5.69 6.91 -15.35
CA LYS A 92 -7.13 7.13 -15.52
C LYS A 92 -7.80 5.98 -16.29
N GLY A 93 -7.16 5.49 -17.34
CA GLY A 93 -7.63 4.29 -18.08
C GLY A 93 -7.62 3.03 -17.23
N VAL A 94 -6.61 2.85 -16.36
CA VAL A 94 -6.55 1.74 -15.38
C VAL A 94 -7.74 1.78 -14.44
N GLY A 95 -8.03 2.93 -13.85
CA GLY A 95 -9.18 3.11 -12.96
C GLY A 95 -10.51 2.80 -13.63
N ALA A 96 -10.73 3.32 -14.84
CA ALA A 96 -11.93 3.04 -15.63
C ALA A 96 -12.09 1.54 -15.93
N LEU A 97 -11.00 0.82 -16.23
CA LEU A 97 -11.04 -0.63 -16.41
C LEU A 97 -11.35 -1.37 -15.11
N ALA A 98 -10.75 -0.95 -14.00
CA ALA A 98 -10.99 -1.54 -12.69
C ALA A 98 -12.47 -1.38 -12.28
N GLU A 99 -13.03 -0.22 -12.48
CA GLU A 99 -14.45 0.04 -12.24
C GLU A 99 -15.35 -0.81 -13.15
N LYS A 100 -15.11 -0.78 -14.46
CA LYS A 100 -15.87 -1.54 -15.47
C LYS A 100 -15.92 -3.04 -15.15
N TYR A 101 -14.80 -3.61 -14.69
CA TYR A 101 -14.69 -5.03 -14.40
C TYR A 101 -14.96 -5.39 -12.95
N GLY A 102 -15.21 -4.41 -12.09
CA GLY A 102 -15.41 -4.60 -10.65
C GLY A 102 -14.18 -5.12 -9.93
N HIS A 103 -12.98 -4.75 -10.39
CA HIS A 103 -11.72 -5.08 -9.73
C HIS A 103 -11.50 -4.20 -8.49
N ARG A 104 -10.90 -4.79 -7.48
CA ARG A 104 -10.39 -4.09 -6.30
C ARG A 104 -8.88 -3.92 -6.42
N LEU A 105 -8.40 -2.68 -6.38
CA LEU A 105 -6.98 -2.37 -6.39
C LEU A 105 -6.56 -1.85 -5.02
N THR A 106 -5.44 -2.35 -4.50
CA THR A 106 -4.94 -1.99 -3.17
C THR A 106 -3.42 -1.83 -3.20
N PHE A 107 -2.85 -1.17 -2.18
CA PHE A 107 -1.43 -1.16 -1.91
C PHE A 107 -1.12 -1.81 -0.55
N HIS A 108 0.08 -2.33 -0.43
CA HIS A 108 0.69 -2.71 0.83
C HIS A 108 2.16 -2.31 0.80
N PRO A 109 2.47 -1.06 1.16
CA PRO A 109 3.84 -0.56 1.22
C PRO A 109 4.75 -1.43 2.07
N SER A 110 6.05 -1.33 1.85
CA SER A 110 7.03 -2.15 2.56
C SER A 110 7.02 -1.88 4.07
N HIS A 111 7.56 -2.83 4.84
CA HIS A 111 7.70 -2.73 6.30
C HIS A 111 8.63 -1.58 6.77
N PHE A 112 9.30 -0.88 5.85
CA PHE A 112 10.06 0.34 6.16
C PHE A 112 9.14 1.56 6.43
N ASN A 113 7.87 1.47 6.08
CA ASN A 113 6.88 2.51 6.37
C ASN A 113 6.41 2.38 7.83
N ALA A 114 6.91 3.25 8.68
CA ALA A 114 6.70 3.20 10.12
C ALA A 114 6.31 4.57 10.69
N LEU A 115 5.00 4.87 10.71
CA LEU A 115 4.47 6.10 11.31
C LEU A 115 4.79 6.21 12.81
N GLY A 116 4.94 5.07 13.52
CA GLY A 116 5.30 5.03 14.94
C GLY A 116 6.79 5.20 15.24
N SER A 117 7.65 5.40 14.21
CA SER A 117 9.08 5.53 14.40
C SER A 117 9.46 6.73 15.29
N PRO A 118 10.44 6.57 16.22
CA PRO A 118 11.00 7.71 16.94
C PRO A 118 11.96 8.56 16.08
N ASN A 119 12.32 8.09 14.87
CA ASN A 119 13.19 8.82 13.96
C ASN A 119 12.36 9.69 12.99
N PRO A 120 12.44 11.03 13.07
CA PRO A 120 11.62 11.92 12.25
C PRO A 120 11.88 11.79 10.75
N ILE A 121 13.10 11.40 10.32
CA ILE A 121 13.43 11.19 8.91
C ILE A 121 12.68 9.97 8.35
N VAL A 122 12.49 8.92 9.17
CA VAL A 122 11.71 7.74 8.79
C VAL A 122 10.24 8.11 8.66
N VAL A 123 9.72 8.89 9.61
CA VAL A 123 8.32 9.36 9.59
C VAL A 123 8.05 10.23 8.36
N GLU A 124 8.90 11.21 8.08
CA GLU A 124 8.76 12.09 6.90
C GLU A 124 8.72 11.28 5.59
N LYS A 125 9.64 10.32 5.43
CA LYS A 125 9.66 9.43 4.26
C LYS A 125 8.40 8.56 4.18
N THR A 126 7.94 8.04 5.32
CA THR A 126 6.72 7.24 5.39
C THR A 126 5.50 8.05 4.95
N ILE A 127 5.35 9.28 5.46
CA ILE A 127 4.26 10.19 5.07
C ILE A 127 4.30 10.46 3.56
N LYS A 128 5.46 10.80 3.00
CA LYS A 128 5.64 11.02 1.57
C LYS A 128 5.27 9.79 0.73
N GLU A 129 5.69 8.59 1.16
CA GLU A 129 5.40 7.35 0.43
C GLU A 129 3.91 7.01 0.47
N LEU A 130 3.26 7.11 1.63
CA LEU A 130 1.84 6.83 1.78
C LEU A 130 0.97 7.82 0.99
N ASN A 131 1.29 9.12 1.06
CA ASN A 131 0.61 10.15 0.26
C ASN A 131 0.86 9.94 -1.24
N GLY A 132 2.06 9.52 -1.64
CA GLY A 132 2.37 9.14 -3.02
C GLY A 132 1.49 7.99 -3.52
N HIS A 133 1.33 6.92 -2.74
CA HIS A 133 0.45 5.80 -3.11
C HIS A 133 -1.02 6.22 -3.22
N SER A 134 -1.48 7.08 -2.31
CA SER A 134 -2.84 7.64 -2.37
C SER A 134 -3.03 8.48 -3.63
N LYS A 135 -2.06 9.34 -3.97
CA LYS A 135 -2.09 10.17 -5.18
C LYS A 135 -2.13 9.35 -6.49
N ILE A 136 -1.45 8.19 -6.52
CA ILE A 136 -1.55 7.25 -7.64
C ILE A 136 -3.00 6.75 -7.79
N MET A 137 -3.65 6.37 -6.69
CA MET A 137 -5.06 5.97 -6.70
C MET A 137 -6.00 7.11 -7.08
N ASP A 138 -5.71 8.35 -6.68
CA ASP A 138 -6.48 9.55 -7.09
C ASP A 138 -6.35 9.78 -8.61
N MET A 139 -5.16 9.64 -9.19
CA MET A 139 -4.96 9.72 -10.65
C MET A 139 -5.72 8.62 -11.41
N MET A 140 -5.96 7.46 -10.78
CA MET A 140 -6.83 6.40 -11.31
C MET A 140 -8.32 6.74 -11.19
N GLY A 141 -8.71 7.75 -10.40
CA GLY A 141 -10.10 8.05 -10.08
C GLY A 141 -10.74 7.07 -9.10
N LEU A 142 -9.94 6.31 -8.35
CA LEU A 142 -10.43 5.38 -7.34
C LEU A 142 -10.90 6.14 -6.10
N SER A 143 -12.04 5.73 -5.54
CA SER A 143 -12.59 6.37 -4.34
C SER A 143 -11.62 6.29 -3.16
N ALA A 144 -11.53 7.38 -2.39
CA ALA A 144 -10.74 7.43 -1.17
C ALA A 144 -11.51 6.73 -0.03
N THR A 145 -11.45 5.42 -0.01
CA THR A 145 -12.09 4.57 0.99
C THR A 145 -11.25 3.34 1.24
N VAL A 146 -11.50 2.64 2.32
CA VAL A 146 -10.85 1.36 2.66
C VAL A 146 -11.14 0.23 1.67
N TYR A 147 -12.04 0.43 0.71
CA TYR A 147 -12.19 -0.50 -0.41
C TYR A 147 -10.93 -0.49 -1.30
N ASN A 148 -10.39 0.71 -1.58
CA ASN A 148 -9.13 0.91 -2.27
C ASN A 148 -8.05 1.27 -1.24
N LYS A 149 -7.70 0.30 -0.39
CA LYS A 149 -6.89 0.55 0.80
C LYS A 149 -5.39 0.63 0.53
N ILE A 150 -4.72 1.35 1.40
CA ILE A 150 -3.28 1.29 1.65
C ILE A 150 -3.11 0.60 3.00
N ASN A 151 -2.61 -0.63 3.01
CA ASN A 151 -2.49 -1.45 4.20
C ASN A 151 -1.06 -1.42 4.73
N ILE A 152 -0.85 -1.17 6.00
CA ILE A 152 0.49 -1.14 6.62
C ILE A 152 0.51 -1.84 7.97
N HIS A 153 1.70 -2.25 8.42
CA HIS A 153 1.95 -2.61 9.81
C HIS A 153 2.32 -1.37 10.64
N ILE A 154 2.36 -1.51 11.96
CA ILE A 154 2.84 -0.43 12.84
C ILE A 154 4.33 -0.12 12.60
N GLY A 155 5.11 -1.14 12.22
CA GLY A 155 6.51 -1.02 11.78
C GLY A 155 7.55 -1.28 12.88
N GLY A 156 7.21 -1.21 14.16
CA GLY A 156 8.14 -1.53 15.25
C GLY A 156 7.58 -1.19 16.62
N ALA A 157 8.10 -1.81 17.67
CA ALA A 157 7.72 -1.53 19.06
C ALA A 157 8.63 -0.51 19.76
N TYR A 158 9.86 -0.35 19.28
CA TYR A 158 10.86 0.63 19.77
C TYR A 158 11.02 0.65 21.31
N GLY A 159 10.89 -0.51 21.96
CA GLY A 159 10.99 -0.67 23.42
C GLY A 159 9.77 -0.25 24.23
N ASP A 160 8.81 0.46 23.64
CA ASP A 160 7.56 0.91 24.27
C ASP A 160 6.43 0.93 23.22
N LYS A 161 5.58 -0.09 23.27
CA LYS A 161 4.44 -0.24 22.36
C LYS A 161 3.44 0.91 22.49
N GLN A 162 3.16 1.37 23.72
CA GLN A 162 2.16 2.43 23.95
C GLN A 162 2.63 3.78 23.41
N ALA A 163 3.88 4.15 23.69
CA ALA A 163 4.46 5.36 23.13
C ALA A 163 4.54 5.29 21.59
N THR A 164 4.77 4.11 21.03
CA THR A 164 4.81 3.90 19.58
C THR A 164 3.42 4.06 18.94
N LEU A 165 2.37 3.49 19.54
CA LEU A 165 0.99 3.66 19.05
C LEU A 165 0.56 5.13 19.13
N LYS A 166 0.93 5.83 20.20
CA LYS A 166 0.66 7.27 20.29
C LYS A 166 1.34 8.06 19.17
N ARG A 167 2.65 7.86 18.93
CA ARG A 167 3.36 8.52 17.81
C ARG A 167 2.73 8.17 16.46
N TRP A 168 2.31 6.92 16.29
CA TRP A 168 1.66 6.47 15.06
C TRP A 168 0.38 7.27 14.80
N ILE A 169 -0.45 7.48 15.82
CA ILE A 169 -1.68 8.28 15.72
C ILE A 169 -1.37 9.74 15.46
N ASP A 170 -0.41 10.34 16.20
CA ASP A 170 0.00 11.71 15.97
C ASP A 170 0.42 11.93 14.50
N ASN A 171 1.22 11.03 13.94
CA ASN A 171 1.70 11.10 12.55
C ASN A 171 0.64 10.66 11.50
N TYR A 172 -0.37 9.87 11.88
CA TYR A 172 -1.51 9.57 11.01
C TYR A 172 -2.28 10.83 10.63
N TYR A 173 -2.45 11.75 11.56
CA TYR A 173 -3.14 13.01 11.28
C TYR A 173 -2.33 14.00 10.43
N GLU A 174 -1.04 13.74 10.20
CA GLU A 174 -0.20 14.49 9.25
C GLU A 174 -0.34 13.99 7.81
N LEU A 175 -1.01 12.87 7.58
CA LEU A 175 -1.29 12.35 6.25
C LEU A 175 -2.36 13.20 5.54
N ASP A 176 -2.29 13.24 4.20
CA ASP A 176 -3.34 13.81 3.38
C ASP A 176 -4.70 13.13 3.66
N SER A 177 -5.80 13.88 3.59
CA SER A 177 -7.14 13.36 3.91
C SER A 177 -7.52 12.10 3.10
N ASN A 178 -7.20 12.05 1.82
CA ASN A 178 -7.46 10.87 0.99
C ASN A 178 -6.62 9.66 1.44
N THR A 179 -5.41 9.90 1.96
CA THR A 179 -4.54 8.85 2.50
C THR A 179 -5.11 8.32 3.80
N GLN A 180 -5.55 9.20 4.70
CA GLN A 180 -6.21 8.81 5.95
C GLN A 180 -7.43 7.92 5.68
N MET A 181 -8.29 8.30 4.72
CA MET A 181 -9.50 7.55 4.37
C MET A 181 -9.21 6.16 3.73
N ARG A 182 -8.01 5.94 3.20
CA ARG A 182 -7.59 4.67 2.60
C ARG A 182 -6.78 3.79 3.55
N LEU A 183 -6.23 4.37 4.62
CA LEU A 183 -5.28 3.67 5.47
C LEU A 183 -5.96 2.57 6.29
N THR A 184 -5.31 1.42 6.35
CA THR A 184 -5.67 0.31 7.24
C THR A 184 -4.41 -0.22 7.91
N VAL A 185 -4.57 -0.83 9.07
CA VAL A 185 -3.47 -1.49 9.79
C VAL A 185 -3.67 -3.00 9.80
N GLU A 186 -2.57 -3.75 9.72
CA GLU A 186 -2.56 -5.20 9.73
C GLU A 186 -1.86 -5.73 10.98
N ASN A 187 -2.37 -6.81 11.56
CA ASN A 187 -1.70 -7.50 12.66
C ASN A 187 -0.37 -8.10 12.23
N ASP A 188 0.58 -8.18 13.15
CA ASP A 188 1.95 -8.62 12.90
C ASP A 188 2.12 -10.14 13.07
N ASP A 189 3.24 -10.67 12.53
CA ASP A 189 3.65 -12.08 12.56
C ASP A 189 4.66 -12.41 13.67
N LYS A 190 4.87 -11.50 14.63
CA LYS A 190 5.83 -11.66 15.74
C LYS A 190 5.16 -11.38 17.08
N GLU A 191 5.37 -12.23 18.05
CA GLU A 191 4.77 -12.14 19.41
C GLU A 191 5.05 -10.81 20.11
N ASN A 192 6.22 -10.21 19.87
CA ASN A 192 6.61 -8.93 20.45
C ASN A 192 6.10 -7.71 19.67
N MET A 193 5.33 -7.92 18.58
CA MET A 193 4.70 -6.87 17.77
C MET A 193 3.21 -6.73 18.12
N TYR A 194 2.37 -6.33 17.19
CA TYR A 194 1.00 -5.90 17.46
C TYR A 194 -0.03 -6.91 16.99
N SER A 195 -0.73 -7.51 17.95
CA SER A 195 -1.90 -8.36 17.74
C SER A 195 -3.12 -7.53 17.34
N VAL A 196 -4.17 -8.20 16.81
CA VAL A 196 -5.48 -7.57 16.55
C VAL A 196 -6.02 -6.85 17.79
N LYS A 197 -5.88 -7.46 18.98
CA LYS A 197 -6.34 -6.85 20.25
C LYS A 197 -5.64 -5.54 20.58
N GLU A 198 -4.33 -5.47 20.36
CA GLU A 198 -3.54 -4.26 20.59
C GLU A 198 -3.84 -3.18 19.55
N LEU A 199 -4.00 -3.56 18.28
CA LEU A 199 -4.41 -2.64 17.21
C LEU A 199 -5.82 -2.08 17.43
N TYR A 200 -6.76 -2.93 17.86
CA TYR A 200 -8.12 -2.48 18.16
C TYR A 200 -8.13 -1.40 19.23
N LYS A 201 -7.49 -1.68 20.38
CA LYS A 201 -7.44 -0.73 21.51
C LYS A 201 -6.58 0.50 21.25
N GLY A 202 -5.45 0.31 20.60
CA GLY A 202 -4.43 1.35 20.47
C GLY A 202 -4.54 2.18 19.19
N ILE A 203 -5.28 1.73 18.18
CA ILE A 203 -5.46 2.42 16.90
C ILE A 203 -6.95 2.61 16.59
N SER A 204 -7.70 1.53 16.38
CA SER A 204 -9.08 1.64 15.86
C SER A 204 -10.01 2.38 16.81
N GLU A 205 -9.98 2.08 18.11
CA GLU A 205 -10.77 2.83 19.12
C GLU A 205 -10.32 4.29 19.26
N GLN A 206 -9.08 4.63 18.92
CA GLN A 206 -8.52 5.96 19.13
C GLN A 206 -8.70 6.89 17.91
N CYS A 207 -8.54 6.39 16.69
CA CYS A 207 -8.59 7.21 15.48
C CYS A 207 -9.45 6.62 14.35
N GLY A 208 -10.15 5.50 14.58
CA GLY A 208 -11.09 4.92 13.62
C GLY A 208 -10.45 4.19 12.44
N VAL A 209 -9.13 3.98 12.44
CA VAL A 209 -8.45 3.26 11.34
C VAL A 209 -8.81 1.78 11.41
N PRO A 210 -9.35 1.18 10.31
CA PRO A 210 -9.77 -0.21 10.30
C PRO A 210 -8.60 -1.20 10.29
N ILE A 211 -8.88 -2.40 10.81
CA ILE A 211 -7.93 -3.50 10.88
C ILE A 211 -8.13 -4.44 9.70
N VAL A 212 -7.04 -4.81 9.05
CA VAL A 212 -6.97 -5.96 8.14
C VAL A 212 -6.49 -7.15 8.94
N PHE A 213 -7.32 -8.18 9.00
CA PHE A 213 -6.97 -9.41 9.70
C PHE A 213 -6.20 -10.36 8.79
N ASP A 214 -4.93 -10.59 9.11
CA ASP A 214 -4.12 -11.64 8.50
C ASP A 214 -4.14 -12.88 9.38
N TYR A 215 -4.75 -13.96 8.87
CA TYR A 215 -4.90 -15.26 9.55
C TYR A 215 -3.55 -15.93 9.81
N TYR A 216 -2.59 -15.77 8.91
CA TYR A 216 -1.29 -16.40 9.07
C TYR A 216 -0.46 -15.68 10.15
N HIS A 217 -0.47 -14.36 10.15
CA HIS A 217 0.19 -13.54 11.18
C HIS A 217 -0.40 -13.81 12.58
N HIS A 218 -1.72 -13.99 12.66
CA HIS A 218 -2.39 -14.26 13.93
C HIS A 218 -1.86 -15.53 14.63
N LYS A 219 -1.39 -16.53 13.88
CA LYS A 219 -0.80 -17.76 14.46
C LYS A 219 0.43 -17.48 15.31
N PHE A 220 1.15 -16.38 15.03
CA PHE A 220 2.38 -16.00 15.72
C PHE A 220 2.18 -14.87 16.72
N CYS A 221 1.13 -14.06 16.56
CA CYS A 221 0.83 -12.91 17.41
C CYS A 221 -0.65 -12.85 17.75
N THR A 222 -1.10 -13.79 18.61
CA THR A 222 -2.53 -13.95 18.94
C THR A 222 -3.09 -12.86 19.86
N GLY A 223 -2.24 -12.24 20.70
CA GLY A 223 -2.69 -11.35 21.77
C GLY A 223 -3.62 -12.00 22.78
N GLY A 224 -3.59 -13.35 22.86
CA GLY A 224 -4.45 -14.15 23.72
C GLY A 224 -5.89 -14.35 23.19
N LEU A 225 -6.16 -14.04 21.92
CA LEU A 225 -7.44 -14.29 21.27
C LEU A 225 -7.38 -15.55 20.42
N THR A 226 -8.52 -16.23 20.31
CA THR A 226 -8.74 -17.24 19.27
C THR A 226 -8.84 -16.57 17.90
N GLU A 227 -8.70 -17.33 16.82
CA GLU A 227 -8.83 -16.81 15.44
C GLU A 227 -10.21 -16.18 15.20
N GLN A 228 -11.28 -16.83 15.71
CA GLN A 228 -12.63 -16.29 15.60
C GLN A 228 -12.81 -14.98 16.37
N GLU A 229 -12.36 -14.89 17.62
CA GLU A 229 -12.44 -13.65 18.41
C GLU A 229 -11.65 -12.50 17.75
N ALA A 230 -10.48 -12.80 17.19
CA ALA A 230 -9.68 -11.80 16.50
C ALA A 230 -10.36 -11.31 15.21
N LEU A 231 -10.95 -12.22 14.42
CA LEU A 231 -11.72 -11.89 13.24
C LEU A 231 -12.94 -11.02 13.58
N GLU A 232 -13.70 -11.43 14.61
CA GLU A 232 -14.88 -10.68 15.07
C GLU A 232 -14.51 -9.29 15.59
N LEU A 233 -13.34 -9.17 16.24
CA LEU A 233 -12.84 -7.89 16.72
C LEU A 233 -12.42 -6.98 15.56
N ALA A 234 -11.69 -7.49 14.58
CA ALA A 234 -11.30 -6.75 13.40
C ALA A 234 -12.53 -6.33 12.55
N ALA A 235 -13.56 -7.15 12.48
CA ALA A 235 -14.79 -6.86 11.73
C ALA A 235 -15.66 -5.74 12.35
N LYS A 236 -15.36 -5.28 13.56
CA LYS A 236 -16.02 -4.12 14.20
C LYS A 236 -15.46 -2.78 13.71
N THR A 237 -14.37 -2.77 12.94
CA THR A 237 -13.62 -1.57 12.54
C THR A 237 -13.87 -1.12 11.10
#